data_85c6e3cd9dcecdfb8da0194ce473f544
#
_entry.id   85c6e3cd9dcecdfb8da0194ce473f544
#
_cell.length_a   1.000
_cell.length_b   1.000
_cell.length_c   1.000
_cell.angle_alpha   90.00
_cell.angle_beta   90.00
_cell.angle_gamma   90.00
#
_symmetry.space_group_name_H-M   'P 1'
#
loop_
_entity.id
_entity.type
_entity.pdbx_description
1 polymer ?
#
loop_
_entity_poly.entity_id
_entity_poly.type
_entity_poly.pdbx_seq_one_letter_code
_entity_poly.pdbx_strand_id
1 'polypeptide(L)'
;MNRVTLSIALIFCSCSQDNVITPDHVLNADQKHNKFSKLIPPVLSVKSGAVIKADTYEASDRQLHSDANLEDLANIDFGPIHPITGPVYVEEAEVGDILAVDLLKIDLHDYGWQAIVGGFGFLTDRFPDPKLNIHKIDVKNKTSMFNDKVKIPLRPFPGIMGVAPDTEEMLSTIPPRANGGNMDDPSLVEGTTVYFPVFVKGALFSIGDGHAVQGLGEVCGTAIEAPMTFTYRLRVIKDKPGIKEPQYETNDYYAVTGFGTTIDIATKKAVNYMVDHLSNNYEILAEDAYMLCSLVGDLKIAEVVDVPNMLVTMHFPKSILDQL
;
A
#
# COMPACT_ATOMS: atom_id res chain seq x y z
N MET A 1 -56.60 -38.25 -19.28
CA MET A 1 -56.01 -37.11 -20.02
C MET A 1 -55.16 -36.33 -19.03
N ASN A 2 -53.85 -36.66 -18.95
CA ASN A 2 -52.91 -35.98 -18.06
C ASN A 2 -52.28 -34.83 -18.82
N ARG A 3 -52.47 -33.59 -18.34
CA ARG A 3 -51.77 -32.42 -18.86
C ARG A 3 -50.41 -32.30 -18.15
N VAL A 4 -49.35 -32.43 -18.87
CA VAL A 4 -47.98 -32.13 -18.43
C VAL A 4 -47.75 -30.64 -18.63
N THR A 5 -47.58 -29.91 -17.55
CA THR A 5 -47.20 -28.48 -17.59
C THR A 5 -45.70 -28.39 -17.61
N LEU A 6 -45.14 -27.89 -18.71
CA LEU A 6 -43.69 -27.67 -18.93
C LEU A 6 -43.35 -26.28 -18.35
N SER A 7 -42.68 -26.23 -17.20
CA SER A 7 -42.14 -24.97 -16.67
C SER A 7 -40.81 -24.67 -17.27
N ILE A 8 -40.74 -23.59 -18.07
CA ILE A 8 -39.49 -23.05 -18.63
C ILE A 8 -38.84 -22.14 -17.57
N ALA A 9 -37.75 -22.59 -17.00
CA ALA A 9 -36.92 -21.76 -16.13
C ALA A 9 -36.07 -20.82 -17.01
N LEU A 10 -36.38 -19.54 -17.01
CA LEU A 10 -35.55 -18.48 -17.57
C LEU A 10 -34.33 -18.28 -16.68
N ILE A 11 -33.17 -18.75 -17.11
CA ILE A 11 -31.88 -18.43 -16.48
C ILE A 11 -31.52 -17.00 -16.92
N PHE A 12 -31.69 -16.04 -16.02
CA PHE A 12 -31.11 -14.71 -16.18
C PHE A 12 -29.61 -14.84 -15.98
N CYS A 13 -28.86 -14.83 -17.08
CA CYS A 13 -27.42 -14.64 -17.07
C CYS A 13 -27.16 -13.16 -16.72
N SER A 14 -26.88 -12.87 -15.46
CA SER A 14 -26.43 -11.55 -15.01
C SER A 14 -25.01 -11.38 -15.58
N CYS A 15 -24.89 -10.74 -16.73
CA CYS A 15 -23.61 -10.14 -17.14
C CYS A 15 -23.30 -9.02 -16.14
N SER A 16 -22.32 -9.24 -15.27
CA SER A 16 -21.66 -8.14 -14.55
C SER A 16 -21.05 -7.23 -15.63
N GLN A 17 -21.62 -6.06 -15.83
CA GLN A 17 -20.93 -5.00 -16.56
C GLN A 17 -19.74 -4.63 -15.70
N ASP A 18 -18.53 -4.97 -16.13
CA ASP A 18 -17.32 -4.39 -15.59
C ASP A 18 -17.45 -2.88 -15.73
N ASN A 19 -17.68 -2.19 -14.62
CA ASN A 19 -17.73 -0.73 -14.62
C ASN A 19 -16.36 -0.23 -15.04
N VAL A 20 -16.24 0.25 -16.27
CA VAL A 20 -15.01 0.84 -16.80
C VAL A 20 -14.72 2.10 -15.98
N ILE A 21 -13.68 2.06 -15.15
CA ILE A 21 -13.22 3.22 -14.39
C ILE A 21 -12.54 4.17 -15.37
N THR A 22 -13.12 5.36 -15.57
CA THR A 22 -12.52 6.41 -16.40
C THR A 22 -11.76 7.36 -15.49
N PRO A 23 -10.42 7.47 -15.61
CA PRO A 23 -9.66 8.42 -14.82
C PRO A 23 -9.89 9.85 -15.33
N ASP A 24 -9.93 10.81 -14.40
CA ASP A 24 -9.98 12.25 -14.74
C ASP A 24 -8.60 12.75 -15.20
N HIS A 25 -7.54 12.15 -14.66
CA HIS A 25 -6.14 12.50 -14.93
C HIS A 25 -5.27 11.27 -15.11
N VAL A 26 -4.20 11.43 -15.88
CA VAL A 26 -3.19 10.39 -16.09
C VAL A 26 -1.82 10.99 -15.78
N LEU A 27 -1.05 10.31 -14.93
CA LEU A 27 0.35 10.59 -14.65
C LEU A 27 1.20 9.47 -15.26
N ASN A 28 2.26 9.84 -15.95
CA ASN A 28 3.26 8.87 -16.42
C ASN A 28 4.37 8.70 -15.38
N ALA A 29 5.10 7.60 -15.45
CA ALA A 29 6.14 7.25 -14.49
C ALA A 29 7.34 8.23 -14.44
N ASP A 30 7.51 9.11 -15.42
CA ASP A 30 8.56 10.14 -15.40
C ASP A 30 8.18 11.37 -14.54
N GLN A 31 6.90 11.48 -14.16
CA GLN A 31 6.42 12.49 -13.21
C GLN A 31 6.65 12.00 -11.77
N LYS A 32 7.91 11.80 -11.42
CA LYS A 32 8.37 11.11 -10.21
C LYS A 32 9.34 11.93 -9.37
N HIS A 33 9.49 11.51 -8.14
CA HIS A 33 10.55 11.89 -7.21
C HIS A 33 10.89 10.68 -6.32
N ASN A 34 11.88 10.80 -5.45
CA ASN A 34 12.30 9.74 -4.53
C ASN A 34 12.58 10.24 -3.11
N LYS A 35 11.89 11.28 -2.70
CA LYS A 35 11.99 11.88 -1.36
C LYS A 35 10.60 12.29 -0.87
N PHE A 36 10.47 12.45 0.45
CA PHE A 36 9.32 13.11 1.06
C PHE A 36 9.73 14.46 1.65
N SER A 37 9.09 15.54 1.20
CA SER A 37 9.29 16.90 1.69
C SER A 37 8.14 17.81 1.24
N LYS A 38 7.81 18.82 2.05
CA LYS A 38 6.84 19.86 1.64
C LYS A 38 7.37 20.78 0.52
N LEU A 39 8.67 20.73 0.21
CA LEU A 39 9.30 21.56 -0.83
C LEU A 39 9.21 20.93 -2.22
N ILE A 40 8.80 19.68 -2.36
CA ILE A 40 8.68 19.05 -3.67
C ILE A 40 7.45 19.61 -4.38
N PRO A 41 7.63 20.25 -5.55
CA PRO A 41 6.51 20.86 -6.25
C PRO A 41 5.56 19.79 -6.79
N PRO A 42 4.22 20.01 -6.71
CA PRO A 42 3.26 19.06 -7.25
C PRO A 42 3.34 19.02 -8.80
N VAL A 43 3.19 17.80 -9.34
CA VAL A 43 3.09 17.58 -10.79
C VAL A 43 1.66 17.74 -11.32
N LEU A 44 0.68 17.71 -10.41
CA LEU A 44 -0.75 17.81 -10.71
C LEU A 44 -1.48 18.46 -9.53
N SER A 45 -2.48 19.29 -9.82
CA SER A 45 -3.44 19.80 -8.84
C SER A 45 -4.84 19.33 -9.20
N VAL A 46 -5.59 18.83 -8.21
CA VAL A 46 -6.91 18.22 -8.40
C VAL A 46 -7.88 18.64 -7.29
N LYS A 47 -9.16 18.50 -7.55
CA LYS A 47 -10.21 18.60 -6.53
C LYS A 47 -10.42 17.28 -5.82
N SER A 48 -10.97 17.34 -4.61
CA SER A 48 -11.44 16.17 -3.87
C SER A 48 -12.46 15.37 -4.70
N GLY A 49 -12.28 14.05 -4.77
CA GLY A 49 -13.08 13.14 -5.59
C GLY A 49 -12.44 12.74 -6.92
N ALA A 50 -11.36 13.41 -7.35
CA ALA A 50 -10.68 13.11 -8.60
C ALA A 50 -10.13 11.67 -8.64
N VAL A 51 -10.30 11.04 -9.80
CA VAL A 51 -9.74 9.72 -10.12
C VAL A 51 -8.48 9.89 -10.97
N ILE A 52 -7.38 9.31 -10.51
CA ILE A 52 -6.07 9.43 -11.14
C ILE A 52 -5.59 8.04 -11.52
N LYS A 53 -5.06 7.92 -12.74
CA LYS A 53 -4.30 6.75 -13.20
C LYS A 53 -2.83 7.14 -13.23
N ALA A 54 -1.99 6.46 -12.45
CA ALA A 54 -0.56 6.72 -12.36
C ALA A 54 0.25 5.48 -12.74
N ASP A 55 1.11 5.61 -13.74
CA ASP A 55 2.13 4.63 -14.04
C ASP A 55 3.32 4.83 -13.11
N THR A 56 3.94 3.74 -12.65
CA THR A 56 5.11 3.77 -11.77
C THR A 56 6.22 2.87 -12.32
N TYR A 57 7.47 3.26 -12.09
CA TYR A 57 8.60 2.37 -12.23
C TYR A 57 8.69 1.45 -11.01
N GLU A 58 9.40 0.35 -11.15
CA GLU A 58 9.73 -0.52 -10.03
C GLU A 58 10.82 0.11 -9.12
N ALA A 59 11.04 -0.47 -7.95
CA ALA A 59 11.87 0.07 -6.88
C ALA A 59 13.26 0.58 -7.33
N SER A 60 13.91 -0.08 -8.27
CA SER A 60 15.27 0.27 -8.72
C SER A 60 15.34 1.44 -9.70
N ASP A 61 14.22 2.04 -10.11
CA ASP A 61 14.15 3.04 -11.17
C ASP A 61 14.67 2.53 -12.53
N ARG A 62 14.28 1.31 -12.90
CA ARG A 62 14.62 0.61 -14.15
C ARG A 62 16.06 0.11 -14.23
N GLN A 63 16.80 0.12 -13.14
CA GLN A 63 18.16 -0.44 -13.14
C GLN A 63 18.12 -1.98 -13.23
N LEU A 64 17.07 -2.61 -12.66
CA LEU A 64 16.86 -4.05 -12.70
C LEU A 64 15.69 -4.39 -13.64
N HIS A 65 15.98 -4.37 -14.94
CA HIS A 65 14.99 -4.69 -15.99
C HIS A 65 14.83 -6.21 -16.23
N SER A 66 13.96 -6.59 -17.16
CA SER A 66 13.55 -7.99 -17.39
C SER A 66 14.67 -8.96 -17.78
N ASP A 67 15.82 -8.49 -18.20
CA ASP A 67 17.02 -9.24 -18.54
C ASP A 67 18.24 -8.87 -17.65
N ALA A 68 17.99 -8.18 -16.51
CA ALA A 68 19.03 -7.84 -15.55
C ALA A 68 19.67 -9.09 -14.92
N ASN A 69 20.91 -8.95 -14.49
CA ASN A 69 21.73 -10.00 -13.92
C ASN A 69 22.43 -9.56 -12.62
N LEU A 70 23.25 -10.42 -12.02
CA LEU A 70 23.96 -10.11 -10.77
C LEU A 70 24.95 -8.95 -10.88
N GLU A 71 25.49 -8.67 -12.06
CA GLU A 71 26.38 -7.52 -12.27
C GLU A 71 25.59 -6.22 -12.21
N ASP A 72 24.36 -6.20 -12.76
CA ASP A 72 23.45 -5.06 -12.68
C ASP A 72 23.07 -4.79 -11.22
N LEU A 73 22.75 -5.85 -10.43
CA LEU A 73 22.47 -5.72 -9.00
C LEU A 73 23.70 -5.21 -8.21
N ALA A 74 24.89 -5.70 -8.54
CA ALA A 74 26.12 -5.28 -7.86
C ALA A 74 26.50 -3.80 -8.14
N ASN A 75 26.03 -3.25 -9.27
CA ASN A 75 26.29 -1.88 -9.69
C ASN A 75 25.10 -0.93 -9.46
N ILE A 76 24.08 -1.38 -8.74
CA ILE A 76 22.86 -0.58 -8.51
C ILE A 76 23.20 0.75 -7.81
N ASP A 77 22.69 1.84 -8.34
CA ASP A 77 22.74 3.16 -7.69
C ASP A 77 21.52 3.32 -6.76
N PHE A 78 21.77 3.45 -5.47
CA PHE A 78 20.72 3.68 -4.48
C PHE A 78 20.19 5.13 -4.48
N GLY A 79 20.82 6.06 -5.22
CA GLY A 79 20.41 7.47 -5.29
C GLY A 79 18.96 7.67 -5.75
N PRO A 80 18.49 7.04 -6.85
CA PRO A 80 17.12 7.16 -7.34
C PRO A 80 16.06 6.29 -6.64
N ILE A 81 16.43 5.39 -5.75
CA ILE A 81 15.54 4.43 -5.05
C ILE A 81 14.77 5.14 -3.93
N HIS A 82 13.47 4.97 -3.77
CA HIS A 82 12.47 4.38 -4.69
C HIS A 82 11.81 5.50 -5.48
N PRO A 83 11.60 5.36 -6.80
CA PRO A 83 10.83 6.33 -7.57
C PRO A 83 9.34 6.23 -7.23
N ILE A 84 8.73 7.35 -6.87
CA ILE A 84 7.29 7.46 -6.60
C ILE A 84 6.66 8.53 -7.48
N THR A 85 5.53 8.22 -8.11
CA THR A 85 4.82 9.12 -9.02
C THR A 85 3.97 10.12 -8.24
N GLY A 86 4.15 11.40 -8.56
CA GLY A 86 3.55 12.53 -7.83
C GLY A 86 4.57 13.66 -7.61
N PRO A 87 4.34 14.58 -6.62
CA PRO A 87 3.17 14.64 -5.74
C PRO A 87 1.92 15.20 -6.42
N VAL A 88 0.76 14.78 -5.95
CA VAL A 88 -0.54 15.34 -6.33
C VAL A 88 -1.03 16.28 -5.23
N TYR A 89 -1.31 17.53 -5.60
CA TYR A 89 -1.90 18.53 -4.72
C TYR A 89 -3.43 18.44 -4.76
N VAL A 90 -4.09 18.28 -3.61
CA VAL A 90 -5.54 18.27 -3.49
C VAL A 90 -6.01 19.61 -2.95
N GLU A 91 -6.73 20.39 -3.77
CA GLU A 91 -7.02 21.81 -3.54
C GLU A 91 -7.69 22.09 -2.19
N GLU A 92 -8.60 21.21 -1.74
CA GLU A 92 -9.37 21.37 -0.51
C GLU A 92 -8.68 20.83 0.75
N ALA A 93 -7.52 20.14 0.63
CA ALA A 93 -6.84 19.54 1.76
C ALA A 93 -6.09 20.58 2.59
N GLU A 94 -6.49 20.72 3.85
CA GLU A 94 -5.85 21.59 4.84
C GLU A 94 -5.21 20.75 5.95
N VAL A 95 -4.28 21.35 6.69
CA VAL A 95 -3.60 20.69 7.82
C VAL A 95 -4.61 20.23 8.85
N GLY A 96 -4.53 18.96 9.25
CA GLY A 96 -5.44 18.33 10.22
C GLY A 96 -6.62 17.58 9.56
N ASP A 97 -6.87 17.77 8.28
CA ASP A 97 -7.82 16.93 7.53
C ASP A 97 -7.28 15.49 7.38
N ILE A 98 -8.12 14.61 6.85
CA ILE A 98 -7.75 13.26 6.44
C ILE A 98 -7.84 13.16 4.93
N LEU A 99 -6.79 12.67 4.27
CA LEU A 99 -6.83 12.29 2.87
C LEU A 99 -7.18 10.81 2.75
N ALA A 100 -8.34 10.49 2.18
CA ALA A 100 -8.72 9.11 1.85
C ALA A 100 -8.30 8.80 0.41
N VAL A 101 -7.62 7.68 0.23
CA VAL A 101 -7.13 7.16 -1.06
C VAL A 101 -7.81 5.82 -1.32
N ASP A 102 -8.77 5.80 -2.24
CA ASP A 102 -9.43 4.56 -2.65
C ASP A 102 -8.61 3.91 -3.76
N LEU A 103 -8.06 2.73 -3.53
CA LEU A 103 -7.36 1.92 -4.54
C LEU A 103 -8.39 1.22 -5.43
N LEU A 104 -8.67 1.80 -6.59
CA LEU A 104 -9.77 1.35 -7.46
C LEU A 104 -9.34 0.21 -8.39
N LYS A 105 -8.07 0.24 -8.87
CA LYS A 105 -7.52 -0.77 -9.76
C LYS A 105 -6.01 -0.79 -9.67
N ILE A 106 -5.43 -2.00 -9.75
CA ILE A 106 -3.98 -2.22 -9.79
C ILE A 106 -3.66 -3.13 -10.97
N ASP A 107 -3.01 -2.56 -11.99
CA ASP A 107 -2.62 -3.29 -13.18
C ASP A 107 -1.13 -3.69 -13.11
N LEU A 108 -0.86 -4.98 -13.14
CA LEU A 108 0.48 -5.57 -13.21
C LEU A 108 1.09 -5.39 -14.61
N HIS A 109 2.40 -5.20 -14.67
CA HIS A 109 3.19 -5.39 -15.88
C HIS A 109 3.74 -6.84 -15.96
N ASP A 110 4.46 -7.18 -17.02
CA ASP A 110 4.80 -8.56 -17.37
C ASP A 110 6.09 -9.09 -16.73
N TYR A 111 6.80 -8.26 -15.96
CA TYR A 111 8.00 -8.65 -15.22
C TYR A 111 8.07 -8.02 -13.83
N GLY A 112 8.91 -8.61 -13.00
CA GLY A 112 9.37 -8.07 -11.74
C GLY A 112 10.69 -8.72 -11.34
N TRP A 113 11.27 -8.29 -10.25
CA TRP A 113 12.47 -8.86 -9.71
C TRP A 113 12.39 -9.02 -8.19
N GLN A 114 13.18 -9.94 -7.66
CA GLN A 114 13.39 -10.14 -6.22
C GLN A 114 14.89 -10.32 -5.98
N ALA A 115 15.42 -9.74 -4.91
CA ALA A 115 16.82 -9.83 -4.61
C ALA A 115 17.10 -10.08 -3.13
N ILE A 116 18.23 -10.74 -2.85
CA ILE A 116 18.96 -10.58 -1.60
C ILE A 116 20.00 -9.50 -1.89
N VAL A 117 19.91 -8.38 -1.20
CA VAL A 117 20.85 -7.27 -1.29
C VAL A 117 21.80 -7.35 -0.09
N GLY A 118 23.11 -7.38 -0.34
CA GLY A 118 24.09 -7.49 0.75
C GLY A 118 23.93 -6.38 1.79
N GLY A 119 23.78 -6.76 3.05
CA GLY A 119 23.57 -5.82 4.17
C GLY A 119 22.15 -5.32 4.35
N PHE A 120 21.18 -5.74 3.53
CA PHE A 120 19.76 -5.41 3.63
C PHE A 120 18.91 -6.67 3.80
N GLY A 121 17.81 -6.58 4.59
CA GLY A 121 16.96 -7.71 4.95
C GLY A 121 17.15 -8.18 6.39
N PHE A 122 16.34 -9.13 6.84
CA PHE A 122 16.27 -9.53 8.26
C PHE A 122 17.36 -10.55 8.67
N LEU A 123 17.93 -11.30 7.73
CA LEU A 123 18.94 -12.35 7.98
C LEU A 123 20.25 -12.08 7.24
N THR A 124 20.76 -10.85 7.32
CA THR A 124 21.95 -10.38 6.60
C THR A 124 23.23 -11.11 6.98
N ASP A 125 23.36 -11.58 8.22
CA ASP A 125 24.46 -12.39 8.73
C ASP A 125 24.49 -13.80 8.15
N ARG A 126 23.33 -14.35 7.85
CA ARG A 126 23.20 -15.69 7.26
C ARG A 126 23.31 -15.70 5.74
N PHE A 127 22.86 -14.62 5.09
CA PHE A 127 22.81 -14.48 3.64
C PHE A 127 23.52 -13.18 3.19
N PRO A 128 24.86 -13.14 3.33
CA PRO A 128 25.64 -11.94 2.99
C PRO A 128 25.80 -11.74 1.48
N ASP A 129 25.71 -12.83 0.70
CA ASP A 129 25.95 -12.78 -0.74
C ASP A 129 24.68 -12.36 -1.50
N PRO A 130 24.82 -11.46 -2.48
CA PRO A 130 23.68 -11.00 -3.27
C PRO A 130 23.13 -12.12 -4.16
N LYS A 131 21.83 -12.09 -4.36
CA LYS A 131 21.13 -12.98 -5.29
C LYS A 131 20.02 -12.20 -5.99
N LEU A 132 19.88 -12.39 -7.30
CA LEU A 132 18.82 -11.81 -8.10
C LEU A 132 17.96 -12.91 -8.72
N ASN A 133 16.66 -12.68 -8.72
CA ASN A 133 15.69 -13.52 -9.40
C ASN A 133 14.77 -12.62 -10.23
N ILE A 134 14.80 -12.78 -11.55
CA ILE A 134 13.88 -12.09 -12.45
C ILE A 134 12.62 -12.93 -12.61
N HIS A 135 11.48 -12.31 -12.37
CA HIS A 135 10.16 -12.94 -12.43
C HIS A 135 9.45 -12.55 -13.71
N LYS A 136 9.10 -13.53 -14.54
CA LYS A 136 8.12 -13.33 -15.59
C LYS A 136 6.71 -13.42 -14.98
N ILE A 137 5.91 -12.39 -15.19
CA ILE A 137 4.56 -12.29 -14.63
C ILE A 137 3.53 -12.70 -15.70
N ASP A 138 2.73 -13.70 -15.38
CA ASP A 138 1.50 -14.01 -16.13
C ASP A 138 0.40 -13.07 -15.63
N VAL A 139 0.29 -11.92 -16.29
CA VAL A 139 -0.67 -10.86 -15.93
C VAL A 139 -2.11 -11.37 -15.97
N LYS A 140 -2.45 -12.22 -16.94
CA LYS A 140 -3.81 -12.74 -17.12
C LYS A 140 -4.25 -13.65 -15.97
N ASN A 141 -3.35 -14.54 -15.54
CA ASN A 141 -3.63 -15.50 -14.47
C ASN A 141 -3.19 -15.01 -13.09
N LYS A 142 -2.56 -13.81 -13.01
CA LYS A 142 -1.96 -13.24 -11.80
C LYS A 142 -1.06 -14.25 -11.08
N THR A 143 -0.07 -14.79 -11.81
CA THR A 143 0.89 -15.76 -11.26
C THR A 143 2.30 -15.51 -11.79
N SER A 144 3.30 -15.96 -11.01
CA SER A 144 4.69 -16.06 -11.44
C SER A 144 5.28 -17.39 -11.01
N MET A 145 6.37 -17.81 -11.66
CA MET A 145 7.09 -19.03 -11.28
C MET A 145 8.36 -18.67 -10.53
N PHE A 146 8.56 -19.29 -9.35
CA PHE A 146 9.81 -19.22 -8.62
C PHE A 146 10.66 -20.45 -8.94
N ASN A 147 11.86 -20.22 -9.49
CA ASN A 147 12.81 -21.27 -9.91
C ASN A 147 12.15 -22.36 -10.80
N ASP A 148 11.22 -22.02 -11.66
CA ASP A 148 10.48 -22.93 -12.56
C ASP A 148 9.74 -24.09 -11.86
N LYS A 149 9.63 -24.04 -10.54
CA LYS A 149 9.06 -25.14 -9.73
C LYS A 149 7.84 -24.70 -8.90
N VAL A 150 7.89 -23.52 -8.34
CA VAL A 150 6.84 -23.07 -7.43
C VAL A 150 6.01 -21.99 -8.11
N LYS A 151 4.73 -22.27 -8.32
CA LYS A 151 3.78 -21.29 -8.84
C LYS A 151 3.30 -20.38 -7.71
N ILE A 152 3.61 -19.09 -7.81
CA ILE A 152 3.24 -18.07 -6.82
C ILE A 152 2.00 -17.33 -7.33
N PRO A 153 0.89 -17.32 -6.59
CA PRO A 153 -0.23 -16.43 -6.87
C PRO A 153 0.16 -14.99 -6.53
N LEU A 154 -0.17 -14.05 -7.41
CA LEU A 154 0.15 -12.64 -7.23
C LEU A 154 -1.04 -11.90 -6.63
N ARG A 155 -0.70 -10.96 -5.75
CA ARG A 155 -1.63 -10.07 -5.07
C ARG A 155 -0.99 -8.68 -5.01
N PRO A 156 -1.13 -7.89 -6.11
CA PRO A 156 -0.40 -6.65 -6.27
C PRO A 156 -0.90 -5.55 -5.32
N PHE A 157 0.05 -4.73 -4.87
CA PHE A 157 -0.21 -3.57 -4.02
C PHE A 157 0.93 -2.53 -4.15
N PRO A 158 0.71 -1.25 -3.77
CA PRO A 158 1.78 -0.27 -3.66
C PRO A 158 2.56 -0.48 -2.36
N GLY A 159 3.87 -0.68 -2.41
CA GLY A 159 4.76 -0.65 -1.25
C GLY A 159 4.80 0.75 -0.66
N ILE A 160 4.91 1.77 -1.52
CA ILE A 160 4.95 3.17 -1.09
C ILE A 160 3.67 3.91 -1.44
N MET A 161 3.02 4.44 -0.41
CA MET A 161 1.96 5.45 -0.50
C MET A 161 2.14 6.46 0.62
N GLY A 162 2.06 7.76 0.32
CA GLY A 162 2.18 8.75 1.40
C GLY A 162 1.90 10.17 0.98
N VAL A 163 1.72 11.02 1.99
CA VAL A 163 1.58 12.46 1.85
C VAL A 163 2.89 13.16 2.26
N ALA A 164 3.06 14.44 1.91
CA ALA A 164 4.24 15.17 2.36
C ALA A 164 4.18 15.42 3.88
N PRO A 165 5.26 15.14 4.64
CA PRO A 165 5.38 15.56 6.02
C PRO A 165 5.65 17.06 6.09
N ASP A 166 5.37 17.70 7.25
CA ASP A 166 5.69 19.11 7.48
C ASP A 166 7.19 19.30 7.80
N THR A 167 8.01 19.06 6.79
CA THR A 167 9.47 19.31 6.86
C THR A 167 10.01 19.80 5.53
N GLU A 168 11.08 20.59 5.60
CA GLU A 168 11.87 21.01 4.43
C GLU A 168 12.98 20.01 4.08
N GLU A 169 13.28 19.07 4.97
CA GLU A 169 14.24 18.00 4.71
C GLU A 169 13.76 17.10 3.58
N MET A 170 14.68 16.68 2.72
CA MET A 170 14.44 15.69 1.68
C MET A 170 14.60 14.29 2.26
N LEU A 171 13.53 13.82 2.94
CA LEU A 171 13.54 12.51 3.61
C LEU A 171 13.58 11.36 2.59
N SER A 172 14.40 10.35 2.88
CA SER A 172 14.43 9.10 2.11
C SER A 172 13.07 8.43 2.08
N THR A 173 12.74 7.79 0.97
CA THR A 173 11.55 6.95 0.83
C THR A 173 11.66 5.61 1.56
N ILE A 174 12.87 5.11 1.84
CA ILE A 174 13.08 3.78 2.43
C ILE A 174 12.35 3.58 3.75
N PRO A 175 12.55 4.37 4.84
CA PRO A 175 11.83 4.11 6.07
C PRO A 175 10.40 4.67 6.03
N PRO A 176 9.38 3.91 6.45
CA PRO A 176 8.03 4.43 6.63
C PRO A 176 7.96 5.37 7.83
N ARG A 177 6.97 6.28 7.83
CA ARG A 177 6.77 7.28 8.88
C ARG A 177 5.28 7.60 9.04
N ALA A 178 4.96 8.55 9.96
CA ALA A 178 3.59 9.00 10.22
C ALA A 178 2.84 9.51 8.97
N ASN A 179 3.56 9.94 7.94
CA ASN A 179 2.99 10.35 6.64
C ASN A 179 2.69 9.17 5.68
N GLY A 180 2.89 7.93 6.11
CA GLY A 180 2.94 6.74 5.27
C GLY A 180 4.36 6.51 4.75
N GLY A 181 4.54 6.45 3.44
CA GLY A 181 5.80 6.12 2.78
C GLY A 181 5.89 4.63 2.50
N ASN A 182 7.03 4.02 2.74
CA ASN A 182 7.31 2.61 2.51
C ASN A 182 6.62 1.73 3.54
N MET A 183 5.32 1.52 3.35
CA MET A 183 4.53 0.75 4.31
C MET A 183 4.64 -0.74 4.12
N ASP A 184 4.93 -1.19 2.91
CA ASP A 184 5.12 -2.59 2.54
C ASP A 184 4.08 -3.53 3.18
N ASP A 185 2.83 -3.04 3.20
CA ASP A 185 1.72 -3.80 3.77
C ASP A 185 0.92 -4.51 2.66
N PRO A 186 1.04 -5.85 2.55
CA PRO A 186 0.33 -6.63 1.55
C PRO A 186 -1.19 -6.63 1.70
N SER A 187 -1.72 -5.89 2.68
CA SER A 187 -3.15 -5.64 2.82
C SER A 187 -3.68 -4.49 1.97
N LEU A 188 -2.79 -3.65 1.42
CA LEU A 188 -3.13 -2.45 0.63
C LEU A 188 -3.46 -2.78 -0.84
N VAL A 189 -4.34 -3.73 -1.05
CA VAL A 189 -4.73 -4.24 -2.38
C VAL A 189 -5.85 -3.42 -3.02
N GLU A 190 -6.17 -3.74 -4.27
CA GLU A 190 -7.37 -3.22 -4.97
C GLU A 190 -8.63 -3.37 -4.10
N GLY A 191 -9.43 -2.30 -3.98
CA GLY A 191 -10.62 -2.23 -3.13
C GLY A 191 -10.36 -1.72 -1.69
N THR A 192 -9.10 -1.49 -1.30
CA THR A 192 -8.76 -0.88 -0.01
C THR A 192 -8.89 0.64 -0.07
N THR A 193 -9.42 1.26 0.99
CA THR A 193 -9.32 2.71 1.23
C THR A 193 -8.27 2.97 2.31
N VAL A 194 -7.27 3.80 1.99
CA VAL A 194 -6.20 4.20 2.92
C VAL A 194 -6.40 5.65 3.34
N TYR A 195 -6.30 5.91 4.63
CA TYR A 195 -6.48 7.22 5.25
C TYR A 195 -5.14 7.78 5.72
N PHE A 196 -4.78 8.96 5.27
CA PHE A 196 -3.55 9.64 5.65
C PHE A 196 -3.85 10.92 6.42
N PRO A 197 -3.09 11.22 7.50
CA PRO A 197 -3.16 12.53 8.13
C PRO A 197 -2.58 13.59 7.19
N VAL A 198 -3.26 14.73 7.04
CA VAL A 198 -2.76 15.83 6.22
C VAL A 198 -1.87 16.74 7.08
N PHE A 199 -0.57 16.76 6.79
CA PHE A 199 0.42 17.57 7.52
C PHE A 199 0.69 18.93 6.87
N VAL A 200 0.44 19.04 5.56
CA VAL A 200 0.66 20.26 4.78
C VAL A 200 -0.52 20.53 3.86
N LYS A 201 -0.75 21.79 3.54
CA LYS A 201 -1.80 22.19 2.60
C LYS A 201 -1.64 21.45 1.26
N GLY A 202 -2.75 20.90 0.77
CA GLY A 202 -2.79 20.11 -0.46
C GLY A 202 -2.32 18.67 -0.29
N ALA A 203 -1.98 18.22 0.92
CA ALA A 203 -1.52 16.88 1.25
C ALA A 203 -0.25 16.42 0.50
N LEU A 204 -0.12 16.69 -0.82
CA LEU A 204 1.01 16.30 -1.68
C LEU A 204 1.21 14.78 -1.69
N PHE A 205 0.21 14.07 -2.20
CA PHE A 205 0.18 12.60 -2.25
C PHE A 205 1.06 12.02 -3.36
N SER A 206 1.80 10.97 -3.05
CA SER A 206 2.60 10.19 -4.02
C SER A 206 2.43 8.70 -3.81
N ILE A 207 2.60 7.92 -4.88
CA ILE A 207 2.45 6.46 -4.91
C ILE A 207 3.53 5.83 -5.81
N GLY A 208 4.02 4.65 -5.44
CA GLY A 208 5.00 3.92 -6.24
C GLY A 208 5.40 2.61 -5.61
N ASP A 209 6.56 2.09 -6.01
CA ASP A 209 7.12 0.88 -5.44
C ASP A 209 6.12 -0.28 -5.47
N GLY A 210 5.80 -0.71 -6.67
CA GLY A 210 4.76 -1.71 -6.90
C GLY A 210 5.25 -3.12 -6.58
N HIS A 211 4.59 -3.80 -5.64
CA HIS A 211 4.85 -5.18 -5.27
C HIS A 211 3.84 -6.12 -5.93
N ALA A 212 4.28 -7.01 -6.80
CA ALA A 212 3.40 -8.01 -7.42
C ALA A 212 2.90 -9.02 -6.36
N VAL A 213 3.73 -9.32 -5.36
CA VAL A 213 3.39 -10.09 -4.16
C VAL A 213 4.48 -9.94 -3.11
N GLN A 214 4.06 -9.91 -1.86
CA GLN A 214 4.92 -9.94 -0.68
C GLN A 214 4.24 -10.75 0.42
N GLY A 215 5.00 -11.47 1.22
CA GLY A 215 4.57 -12.03 2.50
C GLY A 215 4.71 -10.98 3.61
N LEU A 216 3.89 -11.09 4.67
CA LEU A 216 4.02 -10.24 5.85
C LEU A 216 5.45 -10.29 6.40
N GLY A 217 6.02 -9.12 6.68
CA GLY A 217 7.36 -8.94 7.21
C GLY A 217 8.43 -8.61 6.19
N GLU A 218 8.20 -8.85 4.90
CA GLU A 218 9.18 -8.60 3.81
C GLU A 218 10.61 -9.08 4.11
N VAL A 219 10.71 -10.26 4.68
CA VAL A 219 11.88 -10.71 5.44
C VAL A 219 13.22 -10.76 4.70
N CYS A 220 13.26 -10.80 3.38
CA CYS A 220 14.51 -10.70 2.64
C CYS A 220 14.87 -9.27 2.18
N GLY A 221 13.98 -8.28 2.43
CA GLY A 221 14.20 -6.88 2.08
C GLY A 221 13.73 -6.49 0.70
N THR A 222 13.09 -7.40 -0.03
CA THR A 222 12.41 -7.14 -1.30
C THR A 222 11.20 -8.06 -1.45
N ALA A 223 10.16 -7.55 -2.08
CA ALA A 223 9.02 -8.29 -2.61
C ALA A 223 9.36 -8.90 -4.00
N ILE A 224 8.34 -9.20 -4.82
CA ILE A 224 8.50 -9.17 -6.27
C ILE A 224 8.23 -7.73 -6.70
N GLU A 225 9.31 -6.97 -6.82
CA GLU A 225 9.31 -5.58 -7.25
C GLU A 225 8.90 -5.49 -8.72
N ALA A 226 7.89 -4.71 -9.05
CA ALA A 226 7.36 -4.66 -10.40
C ALA A 226 6.86 -3.27 -10.77
N PRO A 227 7.06 -2.81 -12.02
CA PRO A 227 6.37 -1.63 -12.50
C PRO A 227 4.86 -1.90 -12.53
N MET A 228 4.06 -0.90 -12.16
CA MET A 228 2.61 -1.02 -12.08
C MET A 228 1.90 0.21 -12.55
N THR A 229 0.61 0.05 -12.81
CA THR A 229 -0.30 1.16 -13.02
C THR A 229 -1.36 1.14 -11.92
N PHE A 230 -1.42 2.21 -11.12
CA PHE A 230 -2.39 2.38 -10.06
C PHE A 230 -3.51 3.34 -10.51
N THR A 231 -4.77 2.93 -10.36
CA THR A 231 -5.91 3.83 -10.50
C THR A 231 -6.52 4.04 -9.12
N TYR A 232 -6.53 5.28 -8.65
CA TYR A 232 -6.97 5.62 -7.31
C TYR A 232 -7.81 6.90 -7.32
N ARG A 233 -8.63 7.08 -6.27
CA ARG A 233 -9.41 8.29 -6.03
C ARG A 233 -8.90 8.98 -4.78
N LEU A 234 -8.73 10.31 -4.85
CA LEU A 234 -8.37 11.15 -3.71
C LEU A 234 -9.60 11.86 -3.16
N ARG A 235 -9.90 11.68 -1.87
CA ARG A 235 -11.02 12.36 -1.19
C ARG A 235 -10.54 13.01 0.10
N VAL A 236 -10.91 14.26 0.31
CA VAL A 236 -10.64 14.96 1.58
C VAL A 236 -11.81 14.75 2.53
N ILE A 237 -11.51 14.30 3.74
CA ILE A 237 -12.47 14.14 4.83
C ILE A 237 -12.20 15.25 5.84
N LYS A 238 -13.22 16.11 6.02
CA LYS A 238 -13.19 17.22 6.97
C LYS A 238 -14.00 16.91 8.23
N ASP A 239 -13.80 17.74 9.25
CA ASP A 239 -14.61 17.72 10.47
C ASP A 239 -14.62 16.35 11.20
N LYS A 240 -13.54 15.58 11.06
CA LYS A 240 -13.28 14.35 11.80
C LYS A 240 -12.08 14.52 12.73
N PRO A 241 -12.04 13.82 13.87
CA PRO A 241 -10.81 13.72 14.65
C PRO A 241 -9.64 13.30 13.76
N GLY A 242 -8.55 14.06 13.80
CA GLY A 242 -7.35 13.72 13.01
C GLY A 242 -6.75 12.40 13.47
N ILE A 243 -6.22 11.66 12.50
CA ILE A 243 -5.43 10.44 12.75
C ILE A 243 -3.96 10.79 12.87
N LYS A 244 -3.18 9.99 13.60
CA LYS A 244 -1.74 10.28 13.86
C LYS A 244 -0.82 9.61 12.84
N GLU A 245 -1.21 8.44 12.38
CA GLU A 245 -0.51 7.59 11.41
C GLU A 245 -1.55 7.00 10.47
N PRO A 246 -1.20 6.49 9.28
CA PRO A 246 -2.16 5.93 8.34
C PRO A 246 -3.06 4.87 8.96
N GLN A 247 -4.27 4.82 8.47
CA GLN A 247 -5.26 3.78 8.77
C GLN A 247 -5.84 3.30 7.46
N TYR A 248 -6.45 2.14 7.43
CA TYR A 248 -7.10 1.66 6.22
C TYR A 248 -8.26 0.73 6.50
N GLU A 249 -9.11 0.57 5.50
CA GLU A 249 -10.20 -0.38 5.56
C GLU A 249 -10.33 -1.18 4.27
N THR A 250 -10.68 -2.44 4.45
CA THR A 250 -11.08 -3.37 3.39
C THR A 250 -12.58 -3.69 3.53
N ASN A 251 -13.06 -4.64 2.75
CA ASN A 251 -14.43 -5.16 2.95
C ASN A 251 -14.59 -5.88 4.30
N ASP A 252 -13.51 -6.49 4.83
CA ASP A 252 -13.60 -7.42 5.95
C ASP A 252 -13.17 -6.80 7.28
N TYR A 253 -12.28 -5.80 7.27
CA TYR A 253 -11.72 -5.22 8.49
C TYR A 253 -11.36 -3.73 8.33
N TYR A 254 -11.27 -3.06 9.48
CA TYR A 254 -10.61 -1.79 9.66
C TYR A 254 -9.24 -2.03 10.30
N ALA A 255 -8.23 -1.30 9.87
CA ALA A 255 -6.86 -1.45 10.38
C ALA A 255 -6.21 -0.11 10.70
N VAL A 256 -5.37 -0.12 11.73
CA VAL A 256 -4.51 1.00 12.10
C VAL A 256 -3.06 0.59 12.00
N THR A 257 -2.19 1.53 11.65
CA THR A 257 -0.75 1.31 11.59
C THR A 257 -0.06 1.78 12.88
N GLY A 258 1.11 1.22 13.16
CA GLY A 258 2.00 1.69 14.20
C GLY A 258 3.44 1.59 13.70
N PHE A 259 4.09 2.75 13.49
CA PHE A 259 5.51 2.81 13.13
C PHE A 259 6.38 2.92 14.37
N GLY A 260 7.46 2.19 14.40
CA GLY A 260 8.37 2.21 15.54
C GLY A 260 9.77 1.73 15.21
N THR A 261 10.76 2.19 15.98
CA THR A 261 12.16 1.75 15.85
C THR A 261 12.38 0.33 16.39
N THR A 262 11.36 -0.28 16.97
CA THR A 262 11.30 -1.70 17.36
C THR A 262 9.88 -2.21 17.17
N ILE A 263 9.74 -3.52 16.97
CA ILE A 263 8.43 -4.19 16.87
C ILE A 263 7.56 -3.92 18.12
N ASP A 264 8.16 -3.89 19.31
CA ASP A 264 7.44 -3.61 20.56
C ASP A 264 6.83 -2.20 20.57
N ILE A 265 7.58 -1.18 20.14
CA ILE A 265 7.10 0.20 20.02
C ILE A 265 5.98 0.28 18.97
N ALA A 266 6.18 -0.30 17.79
CA ALA A 266 5.22 -0.33 16.71
C ALA A 266 3.90 -1.02 17.15
N THR A 267 4.02 -2.19 17.81
CA THR A 267 2.88 -2.95 18.36
C THR A 267 2.08 -2.13 19.36
N LYS A 268 2.74 -1.49 20.34
CA LYS A 268 2.05 -0.66 21.33
C LYS A 268 1.30 0.50 20.70
N LYS A 269 1.86 1.14 19.67
CA LYS A 269 1.16 2.20 18.93
C LYS A 269 -0.07 1.66 18.21
N ALA A 270 0.05 0.57 17.44
CA ALA A 270 -1.05 -0.02 16.70
C ALA A 270 -2.22 -0.40 17.63
N VAL A 271 -1.93 -1.05 18.78
CA VAL A 271 -2.96 -1.39 19.77
C VAL A 271 -3.61 -0.13 20.35
N ASN A 272 -2.82 0.87 20.77
CA ASN A 272 -3.37 2.11 21.31
C ASN A 272 -4.25 2.84 20.30
N TYR A 273 -3.84 2.92 19.03
CA TYR A 273 -4.62 3.61 18.00
C TYR A 273 -5.93 2.86 17.67
N MET A 274 -5.93 1.53 17.76
CA MET A 274 -7.19 0.77 17.61
C MET A 274 -8.12 0.99 18.80
N VAL A 275 -7.61 1.00 20.03
CA VAL A 275 -8.39 1.34 21.23
C VAL A 275 -8.99 2.74 21.11
N ASP A 276 -8.18 3.73 20.73
CA ASP A 276 -8.64 5.11 20.50
C ASP A 276 -9.71 5.15 19.39
N HIS A 277 -9.51 4.43 18.29
CA HIS A 277 -10.47 4.37 17.19
C HIS A 277 -11.82 3.80 17.65
N LEU A 278 -11.81 2.69 18.37
CA LEU A 278 -13.03 2.06 18.88
C LEU A 278 -13.75 2.96 19.88
N SER A 279 -13.04 3.55 20.85
CA SER A 279 -13.63 4.39 21.86
C SER A 279 -14.21 5.70 21.31
N ASN A 280 -13.53 6.30 20.32
CA ASN A 280 -13.96 7.59 19.78
C ASN A 280 -15.08 7.48 18.72
N ASN A 281 -15.24 6.33 18.06
CA ASN A 281 -16.20 6.19 16.97
C ASN A 281 -17.39 5.28 17.32
N TYR A 282 -17.29 4.45 18.38
CA TYR A 282 -18.32 3.46 18.71
C TYR A 282 -18.85 3.58 20.17
N GLU A 283 -18.50 4.67 20.86
CA GLU A 283 -19.00 5.01 22.20
C GLU A 283 -18.78 3.91 23.26
N ILE A 284 -17.73 3.09 23.12
CA ILE A 284 -17.35 2.07 24.10
C ILE A 284 -16.22 2.54 24.99
N LEU A 285 -16.16 2.01 26.23
CA LEU A 285 -15.08 2.33 27.18
C LEU A 285 -13.72 1.83 26.61
N ALA A 286 -12.65 2.56 26.89
CA ALA A 286 -11.31 2.21 26.41
C ALA A 286 -10.87 0.82 26.91
N GLU A 287 -11.22 0.46 28.14
CA GLU A 287 -10.96 -0.84 28.73
C GLU A 287 -11.67 -1.97 27.97
N ASP A 288 -12.94 -1.76 27.58
CA ASP A 288 -13.72 -2.71 26.80
C ASP A 288 -13.18 -2.83 25.37
N ALA A 289 -12.81 -1.70 24.74
CA ALA A 289 -12.15 -1.67 23.45
C ALA A 289 -10.83 -2.47 23.47
N TYR A 290 -10.02 -2.30 24.52
CA TYR A 290 -8.78 -3.04 24.71
C TYR A 290 -9.04 -4.55 24.88
N MET A 291 -10.06 -4.94 25.65
CA MET A 291 -10.46 -6.35 25.81
C MET A 291 -10.95 -6.94 24.47
N LEU A 292 -11.74 -6.20 23.69
CA LEU A 292 -12.17 -6.62 22.34
C LEU A 292 -11.00 -6.78 21.40
N CYS A 293 -10.03 -5.88 21.40
CA CYS A 293 -8.79 -6.03 20.63
C CYS A 293 -8.07 -7.35 20.93
N SER A 294 -8.07 -7.78 22.20
CA SER A 294 -7.46 -9.07 22.60
C SER A 294 -8.25 -10.29 22.15
N LEU A 295 -9.56 -10.17 21.98
CA LEU A 295 -10.44 -11.30 21.63
C LEU A 295 -10.58 -11.51 20.12
N VAL A 296 -10.63 -10.43 19.34
CA VAL A 296 -10.99 -10.49 17.92
C VAL A 296 -10.07 -9.71 16.99
N GLY A 297 -9.15 -8.93 17.54
CA GLY A 297 -8.20 -8.18 16.75
C GLY A 297 -6.94 -8.98 16.42
N ASP A 298 -6.40 -8.78 15.21
CA ASP A 298 -5.18 -9.43 14.73
C ASP A 298 -4.03 -8.42 14.61
N LEU A 299 -2.95 -8.65 15.35
CA LEU A 299 -1.67 -7.96 15.15
C LEU A 299 -0.91 -8.62 13.99
N LYS A 300 -0.43 -7.79 13.05
CA LYS A 300 0.37 -8.26 11.91
C LYS A 300 1.62 -7.41 11.79
N ILE A 301 2.74 -8.04 11.47
CA ILE A 301 3.99 -7.36 11.13
C ILE A 301 3.97 -7.18 9.62
N ALA A 302 3.80 -5.97 9.14
CA ALA A 302 3.75 -5.67 7.71
C ALA A 302 5.15 -5.75 7.10
N GLU A 303 6.14 -5.05 7.69
CA GLU A 303 7.54 -5.11 7.32
C GLU A 303 8.46 -5.00 8.57
N VAL A 304 9.71 -5.51 8.47
CA VAL A 304 10.72 -5.49 9.54
C VAL A 304 12.11 -5.08 9.05
N VAL A 305 12.22 -4.60 7.82
CA VAL A 305 13.49 -4.45 7.10
C VAL A 305 13.86 -3.00 6.80
N ASP A 306 12.90 -2.07 6.83
CA ASP A 306 13.09 -0.67 6.44
C ASP A 306 13.59 0.23 7.57
N VAL A 307 14.71 -0.19 8.13
CA VAL A 307 15.32 0.53 9.24
C VAL A 307 15.46 2.05 8.97
N PRO A 308 15.25 2.91 9.97
CA PRO A 308 15.10 2.58 11.40
C PRO A 308 13.66 2.30 11.86
N ASN A 309 12.67 2.32 10.99
CA ASN A 309 11.28 2.12 11.36
C ASN A 309 10.75 0.78 10.83
N MET A 310 9.94 0.13 11.63
CA MET A 310 9.21 -1.09 11.34
C MET A 310 7.73 -0.81 11.40
N LEU A 311 6.92 -1.58 10.67
CA LEU A 311 5.47 -1.42 10.65
C LEU A 311 4.76 -2.63 11.25
N VAL A 312 3.93 -2.36 12.25
CA VAL A 312 2.92 -3.29 12.77
C VAL A 312 1.54 -2.72 12.54
N THR A 313 0.61 -3.57 12.14
CA THR A 313 -0.80 -3.19 11.96
C THR A 313 -1.70 -3.96 12.92
N MET A 314 -2.78 -3.31 13.36
CA MET A 314 -3.85 -3.94 14.15
C MET A 314 -5.11 -3.96 13.31
N HIS A 315 -5.61 -5.15 12.99
CA HIS A 315 -6.80 -5.38 12.19
C HIS A 315 -7.98 -5.70 13.09
N PHE A 316 -9.11 -5.06 12.87
CA PHE A 316 -10.32 -5.31 13.62
C PHE A 316 -11.47 -5.66 12.67
N PRO A 317 -12.17 -6.80 12.85
CA PRO A 317 -13.20 -7.27 11.91
C PRO A 317 -14.39 -6.32 11.83
N LYS A 318 -14.80 -5.93 10.62
CA LYS A 318 -15.99 -5.10 10.39
C LYS A 318 -17.27 -5.79 10.88
N SER A 319 -17.36 -7.11 10.77
CA SER A 319 -18.49 -7.88 11.30
C SER A 319 -18.70 -7.75 12.82
N ILE A 320 -17.67 -7.32 13.56
CA ILE A 320 -17.78 -6.95 14.97
C ILE A 320 -18.09 -5.46 15.12
N LEU A 321 -17.44 -4.58 14.31
CA LEU A 321 -17.73 -3.14 14.30
C LEU A 321 -19.23 -2.87 14.05
N ASP A 322 -19.86 -3.62 13.16
CA ASP A 322 -21.29 -3.50 12.82
C ASP A 322 -22.23 -3.86 13.99
N GLN A 323 -21.71 -4.40 15.08
CA GLN A 323 -22.46 -4.77 16.27
C GLN A 323 -22.31 -3.76 17.42
N LEU A 324 -21.34 -2.84 17.29
CA LEU A 324 -21.09 -1.80 18.27
C LEU A 324 -21.93 -0.54 17.99
#